data_56e384691dcb8a229600fe61c9387b76
#
_entry.id   56e384691dcb8a229600fe61c9387b76
#
_cell.length_a   1.000
_cell.length_b   1.000
_cell.length_c   1.000
_cell.angle_alpha   90.00
_cell.angle_beta   90.00
_cell.angle_gamma   90.00
#
_symmetry.space_group_name_H-M   'P 1'
#
loop_
_entity.id
_entity.type
_entity.pdbx_description
1 polymer ?
#
loop_
_entity_poly.entity_id
_entity_poly.type
_entity_poly.pdbx_seq_one_letter_code
_entity_poly.pdbx_strand_id
1 'polypeptide(L)'
;MSSLSASKLQKTNEIAVSIRNVGLTYTTAIDRRPTLKARVKALGRGGKQTRVVRALDDVNLDVEYGQVLGVIGTNGAGKSSLMRCVAGILPPSQGRIEVYGSVSTLLALGVGFNPSMSGRDNVFLGGLAAGMSRDEIEGHFEEIADFSELGDAIDAPMRTYSSGMYARLAFSVAATVRPDILIIDEALSTGDAKFKEK
;
A
#
# COMPACT_ATOMS: atom_id res chain seq x y z
N MET A 1 9.26 26.01 19.68
CA MET A 1 8.59 24.67 19.76
C MET A 1 7.06 24.76 19.82
N SER A 2 6.39 25.76 19.26
CA SER A 2 4.93 25.93 19.51
C SER A 2 4.05 26.12 18.26
N SER A 3 4.62 26.17 17.06
CA SER A 3 3.83 26.39 15.83
C SER A 3 3.36 25.10 15.12
N LEU A 4 4.05 23.99 15.30
CA LEU A 4 3.69 22.68 14.72
C LEU A 4 2.49 22.01 15.41
N SER A 5 2.25 22.32 16.68
CA SER A 5 1.14 21.78 17.47
C SER A 5 -0.22 22.40 17.10
N ALA A 6 -0.23 23.69 16.75
CA ALA A 6 -1.48 24.41 16.47
C ALA A 6 -2.07 24.05 15.09
N SER A 7 -1.24 23.77 14.08
CA SER A 7 -1.73 23.40 12.74
C SER A 7 -2.33 21.98 12.69
N LYS A 8 -1.85 21.08 13.56
CA LYS A 8 -2.42 19.72 13.69
C LYS A 8 -3.77 19.67 14.41
N LEU A 9 -4.02 20.62 15.32
CA LEU A 9 -5.27 20.67 16.10
C LEU A 9 -6.45 21.28 15.32
N GLN A 10 -6.21 22.00 14.23
CA GLN A 10 -7.27 22.61 13.42
C GLN A 10 -7.83 21.72 12.31
N LYS A 11 -7.21 20.56 12.04
CA LYS A 11 -7.69 19.61 11.00
C LYS A 11 -8.77 18.63 11.50
N THR A 12 -9.17 18.68 12.76
CA THR A 12 -10.29 17.89 13.29
C THR A 12 -11.60 18.45 12.76
N ASN A 13 -12.18 17.80 11.80
CA ASN A 13 -13.44 18.00 11.06
C ASN A 13 -13.26 18.30 9.56
N GLU A 14 -12.02 18.26 9.03
CA GLU A 14 -11.79 18.38 7.59
C GLU A 14 -11.73 16.98 6.96
N ILE A 15 -12.28 16.85 5.76
CA ILE A 15 -12.27 15.60 5.00
C ILE A 15 -10.84 15.30 4.56
N ALA A 16 -10.33 14.13 4.91
CA ALA A 16 -9.04 13.61 4.46
C ALA A 16 -9.18 12.80 3.16
N VAL A 17 -10.28 12.03 3.02
CA VAL A 17 -10.58 11.25 1.82
C VAL A 17 -12.05 11.42 1.46
N SER A 18 -12.32 11.73 0.20
CA SER A 18 -13.68 11.82 -0.33
C SER A 18 -13.83 10.87 -1.52
N ILE A 19 -14.80 9.97 -1.44
CA ILE A 19 -15.10 8.96 -2.45
C ILE A 19 -16.52 9.21 -2.96
N ARG A 20 -16.68 9.36 -4.28
CA ARG A 20 -17.97 9.68 -4.92
C ARG A 20 -18.24 8.76 -6.10
N ASN A 21 -19.31 7.94 -5.97
CA ASN A 21 -19.81 7.03 -6.99
C ASN A 21 -18.71 6.13 -7.61
N VAL A 22 -17.78 5.67 -6.77
CA VAL A 22 -16.63 4.91 -7.23
C VAL A 22 -17.02 3.48 -7.58
N GLY A 23 -16.72 3.11 -8.82
CA GLY A 23 -16.78 1.75 -9.33
C GLY A 23 -15.46 1.30 -9.90
N LEU A 24 -15.15 0.03 -9.75
CA LEU A 24 -13.97 -0.59 -10.32
C LEU A 24 -14.34 -1.91 -11.00
N THR A 25 -13.91 -2.03 -12.25
CA THR A 25 -14.18 -3.21 -13.07
C THR A 25 -12.88 -3.75 -13.63
N TYR A 26 -12.60 -5.03 -13.35
CA TYR A 26 -11.50 -5.76 -13.96
C TYR A 26 -11.99 -6.48 -15.21
N THR A 27 -11.30 -6.27 -16.32
CA THR A 27 -11.54 -6.99 -17.57
C THR A 27 -10.39 -7.96 -17.81
N THR A 28 -10.63 -9.25 -17.67
CA THR A 28 -9.62 -10.29 -17.89
C THR A 28 -9.96 -11.03 -19.18
N ALA A 29 -9.02 -11.07 -20.13
CA ALA A 29 -9.14 -11.94 -21.29
C ALA A 29 -8.99 -13.40 -20.85
N ILE A 30 -10.00 -14.22 -21.12
CA ILE A 30 -9.91 -15.67 -20.87
C ILE A 30 -9.16 -16.28 -22.06
N ASP A 31 -7.85 -16.50 -21.90
CA ASP A 31 -7.06 -17.24 -22.88
C ASP A 31 -7.31 -18.76 -22.70
N ARG A 32 -8.45 -19.22 -23.16
CA ARG A 32 -8.64 -20.65 -23.37
C ARG A 32 -7.82 -21.03 -24.58
N ARG A 33 -6.70 -21.74 -24.40
CA ARG A 33 -6.01 -22.41 -25.52
C ARG A 33 -7.04 -23.27 -26.24
N PRO A 34 -7.53 -22.87 -27.42
CA PRO A 34 -8.56 -23.65 -28.10
C PRO A 34 -7.94 -24.95 -28.56
N THR A 35 -8.60 -26.09 -28.26
CA THR A 35 -8.26 -27.35 -28.87
C THR A 35 -8.34 -27.22 -30.40
N LEU A 36 -7.50 -27.97 -31.16
CA LEU A 36 -7.45 -27.90 -32.62
C LEU A 36 -8.86 -27.97 -33.28
N LYS A 37 -9.79 -28.72 -32.71
CA LYS A 37 -11.21 -28.79 -33.16
C LYS A 37 -11.98 -27.48 -32.94
N ALA A 38 -11.66 -26.71 -31.87
CA ALA A 38 -12.28 -25.42 -31.62
C ALA A 38 -11.75 -24.33 -32.55
N ARG A 39 -10.49 -24.41 -32.98
CA ARG A 39 -9.89 -23.50 -33.98
C ARG A 39 -10.58 -23.58 -35.33
N VAL A 40 -10.89 -24.77 -35.81
CA VAL A 40 -11.57 -24.98 -37.10
C VAL A 40 -13.02 -24.46 -37.06
N LYS A 41 -13.70 -24.54 -35.92
CA LYS A 41 -15.06 -24.04 -35.74
C LYS A 41 -15.15 -22.53 -35.51
N ALA A 42 -14.04 -21.90 -35.18
CA ALA A 42 -13.91 -20.43 -34.93
C ALA A 42 -13.45 -19.64 -36.16
N LEU A 43 -13.28 -20.28 -37.31
CA LEU A 43 -12.97 -19.61 -38.59
C LEU A 43 -14.18 -18.76 -39.01
N GLY A 44 -14.25 -17.54 -38.47
CA GLY A 44 -15.32 -16.57 -38.78
C GLY A 44 -15.89 -15.77 -37.60
N ARG A 45 -15.60 -16.14 -36.35
CA ARG A 45 -16.07 -15.39 -35.16
C ARG A 45 -14.98 -15.31 -34.10
N GLY A 46 -13.98 -14.49 -34.35
CA GLY A 46 -12.90 -14.19 -33.40
C GLY A 46 -13.34 -13.19 -32.30
N GLY A 47 -14.21 -13.62 -31.40
CA GLY A 47 -14.51 -12.84 -30.19
C GLY A 47 -13.63 -13.34 -29.03
N LYS A 48 -12.66 -12.53 -28.53
CA LYS A 48 -12.03 -12.79 -27.24
C LYS A 48 -13.11 -12.80 -26.16
N GLN A 49 -13.33 -13.93 -25.50
CA GLN A 49 -14.19 -13.97 -24.33
C GLN A 49 -13.48 -13.21 -23.21
N THR A 50 -14.01 -12.04 -22.87
CA THR A 50 -13.56 -11.25 -21.72
C THR A 50 -14.46 -11.55 -20.54
N ARG A 51 -13.85 -11.83 -19.39
CA ARG A 51 -14.55 -11.88 -18.11
C ARG A 51 -14.47 -10.51 -17.48
N VAL A 52 -15.62 -9.92 -17.22
CA VAL A 52 -15.76 -8.66 -16.51
C VAL A 52 -16.09 -8.97 -15.06
N VAL A 53 -15.26 -8.49 -14.13
CA VAL A 53 -15.49 -8.63 -12.69
C VAL A 53 -15.62 -7.24 -12.09
N ARG A 54 -16.80 -6.90 -11.59
CA ARG A 54 -17.03 -5.65 -10.86
C ARG A 54 -16.55 -5.85 -9.43
N ALA A 55 -15.46 -5.15 -9.06
CA ALA A 55 -14.84 -5.22 -7.74
C ALA A 55 -15.38 -4.18 -6.78
N LEU A 56 -15.75 -3.00 -7.30
CA LEU A 56 -16.41 -1.92 -6.56
C LEU A 56 -17.62 -1.46 -7.36
N ASP A 57 -18.70 -1.13 -6.66
CA ASP A 57 -19.96 -0.69 -7.25
C ASP A 57 -20.55 0.45 -6.42
N ASP A 58 -20.55 1.64 -6.98
CA ASP A 58 -21.14 2.86 -6.42
C ASP A 58 -20.73 3.16 -4.97
N VAL A 59 -19.43 3.09 -4.67
CA VAL A 59 -18.91 3.38 -3.33
C VAL A 59 -18.92 4.88 -3.08
N ASN A 60 -19.56 5.27 -1.97
CA ASN A 60 -19.62 6.65 -1.49
C ASN A 60 -19.21 6.70 -0.03
N LEU A 61 -18.19 7.51 0.31
CA LEU A 61 -17.62 7.58 1.65
C LEU A 61 -16.83 8.86 1.84
N ASP A 62 -16.91 9.45 3.02
CA ASP A 62 -16.01 10.49 3.51
C ASP A 62 -15.28 9.98 4.75
N VAL A 63 -13.98 10.31 4.84
CA VAL A 63 -13.13 10.02 5.99
C VAL A 63 -12.52 11.33 6.44
N GLU A 64 -12.68 11.66 7.72
CA GLU A 64 -12.15 12.88 8.31
C GLU A 64 -10.72 12.66 8.85
N TYR A 65 -9.95 13.75 8.98
CA TYR A 65 -8.66 13.67 9.66
C TYR A 65 -8.80 13.21 11.10
N GLY A 66 -7.90 12.33 11.54
CA GLY A 66 -7.92 11.74 12.87
C GLY A 66 -8.93 10.60 13.04
N GLN A 67 -9.72 10.28 12.01
CA GLN A 67 -10.66 9.16 12.04
C GLN A 67 -9.92 7.85 11.76
N VAL A 68 -10.28 6.79 12.49
CA VAL A 68 -9.88 5.41 12.18
C VAL A 68 -11.09 4.69 11.57
N LEU A 69 -10.94 4.27 10.30
CA LEU A 69 -11.98 3.58 9.56
C LEU A 69 -11.62 2.11 9.35
N GLY A 70 -12.41 1.19 9.88
CA GLY A 70 -12.29 -0.25 9.63
C GLY A 70 -13.13 -0.69 8.44
N VAL A 71 -12.50 -1.32 7.43
CA VAL A 71 -13.18 -1.90 6.27
C VAL A 71 -13.28 -3.41 6.44
N ILE A 72 -14.47 -3.92 6.69
CA ILE A 72 -14.74 -5.35 6.95
C ILE A 72 -15.55 -5.97 5.81
N GLY A 73 -15.40 -7.27 5.62
CA GLY A 73 -16.12 -8.03 4.59
C GLY A 73 -15.42 -9.34 4.26
N THR A 74 -16.10 -10.20 3.52
CA THR A 74 -15.58 -11.51 3.08
C THR A 74 -14.39 -11.36 2.10
N ASN A 75 -13.63 -12.44 1.88
CA ASN A 75 -12.60 -12.44 0.86
C ASN A 75 -13.21 -12.23 -0.52
N GLY A 76 -12.62 -11.33 -1.31
CA GLY A 76 -13.16 -10.93 -2.61
C GLY A 76 -14.21 -9.82 -2.59
N ALA A 77 -14.58 -9.27 -1.41
CA ALA A 77 -15.56 -8.17 -1.29
C ALA A 77 -15.06 -6.81 -1.82
N GLY A 78 -13.83 -6.71 -2.33
CA GLY A 78 -13.30 -5.48 -2.89
C GLY A 78 -12.48 -4.61 -1.93
N LYS A 79 -12.27 -5.04 -0.67
CA LYS A 79 -11.52 -4.26 0.36
C LYS A 79 -10.16 -3.76 -0.13
N SER A 80 -9.30 -4.67 -0.55
CA SER A 80 -7.96 -4.32 -1.06
C SER A 80 -8.01 -3.51 -2.36
N SER A 81 -9.06 -3.69 -3.18
CA SER A 81 -9.28 -2.88 -4.38
C SER A 81 -9.60 -1.43 -4.01
N LEU A 82 -10.47 -1.22 -3.01
CA LEU A 82 -10.79 0.11 -2.51
C LEU A 82 -9.55 0.80 -1.93
N MET A 83 -8.78 0.10 -1.09
CA MET A 83 -7.55 0.64 -0.51
C MET A 83 -6.53 1.05 -1.58
N ARG A 84 -6.37 0.22 -2.64
CA ARG A 84 -5.49 0.55 -3.77
C ARG A 84 -5.98 1.74 -4.58
N CYS A 85 -7.29 1.92 -4.70
CA CYS A 85 -7.85 3.10 -5.36
C CYS A 85 -7.59 4.37 -4.53
N VAL A 86 -7.80 4.32 -3.21
CA VAL A 86 -7.50 5.44 -2.30
C VAL A 86 -6.00 5.77 -2.28
N ALA A 87 -5.15 4.74 -2.34
CA ALA A 87 -3.70 4.89 -2.42
C ALA A 87 -3.20 5.46 -3.76
N GLY A 88 -4.08 5.65 -4.75
CA GLY A 88 -3.68 6.10 -6.09
C GLY A 88 -2.93 5.05 -6.91
N ILE A 89 -2.83 3.80 -6.42
CA ILE A 89 -2.16 2.69 -7.11
C ILE A 89 -3.01 2.19 -8.29
N LEU A 90 -4.34 2.26 -8.13
CA LEU A 90 -5.28 1.76 -9.10
C LEU A 90 -6.34 2.82 -9.40
N PRO A 91 -6.46 3.31 -10.64
CA PRO A 91 -7.49 4.28 -10.99
C PRO A 91 -8.87 3.60 -10.96
N PRO A 92 -9.91 4.25 -10.42
CA PRO A 92 -11.27 3.75 -10.51
C PRO A 92 -11.76 3.73 -11.97
N SER A 93 -12.67 2.82 -12.30
CA SER A 93 -13.28 2.74 -13.63
C SER A 93 -14.37 3.81 -13.83
N GLN A 94 -14.95 4.29 -12.75
CA GLN A 94 -15.93 5.37 -12.71
C GLN A 94 -15.92 6.06 -11.35
N GLY A 95 -16.50 7.26 -11.27
CA GLY A 95 -16.52 8.10 -10.08
C GLY A 95 -15.18 8.80 -9.85
N ARG A 96 -14.98 9.32 -8.65
CA ARG A 96 -13.75 10.04 -8.28
C ARG A 96 -13.38 9.79 -6.83
N ILE A 97 -12.08 9.84 -6.56
CA ILE A 97 -11.50 9.82 -5.22
C ILE A 97 -10.65 11.07 -5.09
N GLU A 98 -10.91 11.84 -4.06
CA GLU A 98 -10.13 13.02 -3.69
C GLU A 98 -9.44 12.73 -2.36
N VAL A 99 -8.12 12.92 -2.32
CA VAL A 99 -7.28 12.65 -1.16
C VAL A 99 -6.55 13.94 -0.80
N TYR A 100 -6.70 14.39 0.43
CA TYR A 100 -6.15 15.64 0.92
C TYR A 100 -5.03 15.37 1.91
N GLY A 101 -3.79 15.33 1.40
CA GLY A 101 -2.58 15.08 2.17
C GLY A 101 -1.71 13.96 1.63
N SER A 102 -0.66 13.64 2.36
CA SER A 102 0.27 12.55 2.06
C SER A 102 -0.34 11.20 2.43
N VAL A 103 -0.21 10.22 1.54
CA VAL A 103 -0.69 8.85 1.77
C VAL A 103 0.50 7.92 1.91
N SER A 104 0.54 7.15 2.98
CA SER A 104 1.43 5.99 3.10
C SER A 104 0.61 4.71 3.16
N THR A 105 1.12 3.66 2.53
CA THR A 105 0.46 2.36 2.50
C THR A 105 1.37 1.28 3.04
N LEU A 106 0.87 0.49 3.98
CA LEU A 106 1.53 -0.75 4.37
C LEU A 106 1.18 -1.93 3.43
N LEU A 107 0.43 -1.65 2.34
CA LEU A 107 0.11 -2.60 1.27
C LEU A 107 1.35 -3.11 0.52
N ALA A 108 2.43 -2.34 0.55
CA ALA A 108 3.61 -2.58 -0.25
C ALA A 108 4.88 -2.39 0.60
N LEU A 109 4.93 -3.10 1.76
CA LEU A 109 6.11 -3.11 2.62
C LEU A 109 7.36 -3.48 1.81
N GLY A 110 8.40 -2.64 1.89
CA GLY A 110 9.66 -2.86 1.19
C GLY A 110 9.63 -2.52 -0.31
N VAL A 111 8.64 -1.74 -0.77
CA VAL A 111 8.72 -1.14 -2.11
C VAL A 111 9.98 -0.30 -2.24
N GLY A 112 10.69 -0.49 -3.33
CA GLY A 112 11.99 0.15 -3.56
C GLY A 112 13.17 -0.62 -2.98
N PHE A 113 12.97 -1.63 -2.13
CA PHE A 113 14.07 -2.40 -1.56
C PHE A 113 14.82 -3.21 -2.62
N ASN A 114 16.15 -3.19 -2.52
CA ASN A 114 17.06 -3.97 -3.35
C ASN A 114 17.78 -5.02 -2.49
N PRO A 115 17.49 -6.32 -2.64
CA PRO A 115 18.10 -7.36 -1.83
C PRO A 115 19.63 -7.46 -1.91
N SER A 116 20.23 -6.91 -2.97
CA SER A 116 21.68 -6.91 -3.15
C SER A 116 22.40 -5.82 -2.34
N MET A 117 21.67 -4.86 -1.83
CA MET A 117 22.17 -3.75 -1.02
C MET A 117 22.00 -4.04 0.48
N SER A 118 22.71 -3.29 1.31
CA SER A 118 22.59 -3.39 2.76
C SER A 118 21.20 -2.96 3.26
N GLY A 119 20.85 -3.31 4.51
CA GLY A 119 19.65 -2.78 5.15
C GLY A 119 19.72 -1.26 5.27
N ARG A 120 20.90 -0.71 5.62
CA ARG A 120 21.16 0.73 5.65
C ARG A 120 20.79 1.42 4.33
N ASP A 121 21.30 0.93 3.21
CA ASP A 121 20.98 1.48 1.88
C ASP A 121 19.49 1.36 1.59
N ASN A 122 18.87 0.27 2.01
CA ASN A 122 17.44 0.03 1.80
C ASN A 122 16.55 0.94 2.67
N VAL A 123 17.01 1.40 3.83
CA VAL A 123 16.33 2.47 4.58
C VAL A 123 16.20 3.72 3.71
N PHE A 124 17.30 4.13 3.04
CA PHE A 124 17.26 5.28 2.14
C PHE A 124 16.36 5.03 0.93
N LEU A 125 16.47 3.86 0.29
CA LEU A 125 15.62 3.53 -0.87
C LEU A 125 14.14 3.51 -0.50
N GLY A 126 13.78 2.89 0.62
CA GLY A 126 12.41 2.81 1.10
C GLY A 126 11.85 4.16 1.53
N GLY A 127 12.65 4.97 2.24
CA GLY A 127 12.28 6.33 2.66
C GLY A 127 12.02 7.25 1.45
N LEU A 128 12.92 7.22 0.45
CA LEU A 128 12.73 7.96 -0.80
C LEU A 128 11.49 7.50 -1.56
N ALA A 129 11.26 6.19 -1.64
CA ALA A 129 10.07 5.62 -2.28
C ALA A 129 8.78 6.00 -1.53
N ALA A 130 8.87 6.22 -0.23
CA ALA A 130 7.77 6.69 0.61
C ALA A 130 7.58 8.22 0.58
N GLY A 131 8.43 8.95 -0.18
CA GLY A 131 8.34 10.39 -0.39
C GLY A 131 9.11 11.25 0.62
N MET A 132 9.96 10.64 1.47
CA MET A 132 10.87 11.38 2.35
C MET A 132 12.03 11.98 1.56
N SER A 133 12.51 13.13 1.97
CA SER A 133 13.79 13.69 1.51
C SER A 133 14.97 12.92 2.12
N ARG A 134 16.15 13.03 1.51
CA ARG A 134 17.35 12.40 2.03
C ARG A 134 17.70 12.88 3.43
N ASP A 135 17.57 14.18 3.68
CA ASP A 135 17.89 14.80 4.98
C ASP A 135 16.92 14.31 6.07
N GLU A 136 15.64 14.13 5.76
CA GLU A 136 14.66 13.54 6.67
C GLU A 136 15.00 12.09 7.01
N ILE A 137 15.38 11.28 6.01
CA ILE A 137 15.78 9.90 6.24
C ILE A 137 17.02 9.83 7.12
N GLU A 138 18.03 10.68 6.84
CA GLU A 138 19.27 10.75 7.61
C GLU A 138 19.00 11.15 9.06
N GLY A 139 18.10 12.11 9.27
CA GLY A 139 17.68 12.56 10.62
C GLY A 139 16.92 11.50 11.41
N HIS A 140 16.24 10.56 10.74
CA HIS A 140 15.47 9.47 11.37
C HIS A 140 16.17 8.10 11.32
N PHE A 141 17.38 8.03 10.75
CA PHE A 141 18.04 6.75 10.49
C PHE A 141 18.22 5.91 11.77
N GLU A 142 18.73 6.52 12.84
CA GLU A 142 18.95 5.82 14.12
C GLU A 142 17.63 5.31 14.72
N GLU A 143 16.54 6.10 14.65
CA GLU A 143 15.20 5.69 15.09
C GLU A 143 14.71 4.46 14.31
N ILE A 144 14.89 4.46 12.98
CA ILE A 144 14.53 3.35 12.11
C ILE A 144 15.37 2.10 12.43
N ALA A 145 16.68 2.27 12.61
CA ALA A 145 17.60 1.19 12.91
C ALA A 145 17.25 0.53 14.25
N ASP A 146 17.06 1.33 15.30
CA ASP A 146 16.68 0.86 16.62
C ASP A 146 15.33 0.15 16.62
N PHE A 147 14.33 0.74 15.96
CA PHE A 147 13.01 0.14 15.88
C PHE A 147 13.00 -1.19 15.13
N SER A 148 13.88 -1.37 14.13
CA SER A 148 14.00 -2.60 13.35
C SER A 148 14.60 -3.76 14.16
N GLU A 149 15.33 -3.47 15.24
CA GLU A 149 16.06 -4.44 16.08
C GLU A 149 17.00 -5.37 15.27
N LEU A 150 17.57 -4.84 14.18
CA LEU A 150 18.50 -5.60 13.35
C LEU A 150 19.94 -5.59 13.86
N GLY A 151 20.30 -4.60 14.69
CA GLY A 151 21.67 -4.42 15.18
C GLY A 151 22.67 -4.37 14.02
N ASP A 152 23.81 -5.05 14.16
CA ASP A 152 24.87 -5.08 13.15
C ASP A 152 24.41 -5.66 11.79
N ALA A 153 23.32 -6.42 11.77
CA ALA A 153 22.80 -6.99 10.53
C ALA A 153 22.28 -5.91 9.57
N ILE A 154 22.05 -4.68 10.03
CA ILE A 154 21.60 -3.58 9.18
C ILE A 154 22.61 -3.26 8.07
N ASP A 155 23.90 -3.51 8.30
CA ASP A 155 24.96 -3.28 7.33
C ASP A 155 25.22 -4.48 6.40
N ALA A 156 24.53 -5.62 6.64
CA ALA A 156 24.61 -6.79 5.77
C ALA A 156 23.64 -6.68 4.58
N PRO A 157 23.95 -7.32 3.43
CA PRO A 157 23.06 -7.37 2.28
C PRO A 157 21.71 -8.02 2.63
N MET A 158 20.59 -7.40 2.25
CA MET A 158 19.24 -7.86 2.60
C MET A 158 18.88 -9.25 2.07
N ARG A 159 19.59 -9.76 1.04
CA ARG A 159 19.44 -11.15 0.58
C ARG A 159 19.77 -12.18 1.66
N THR A 160 20.49 -11.78 2.72
CA THR A 160 20.84 -12.66 3.86
C THR A 160 19.79 -12.60 4.97
N TYR A 161 18.81 -11.72 4.86
CA TYR A 161 17.78 -11.53 5.88
C TYR A 161 16.77 -12.67 5.88
N SER A 162 16.29 -13.01 7.07
CA SER A 162 15.08 -13.80 7.20
C SER A 162 13.86 -12.96 6.76
N SER A 163 12.73 -13.63 6.49
CA SER A 163 11.48 -12.92 6.17
C SER A 163 11.05 -11.98 7.30
N GLY A 164 11.31 -12.35 8.57
CA GLY A 164 11.03 -11.49 9.72
C GLY A 164 11.93 -10.27 9.77
N MET A 165 13.23 -10.38 9.51
CA MET A 165 14.17 -9.26 9.44
C MET A 165 13.76 -8.28 8.33
N TYR A 166 13.43 -8.83 7.15
CA TYR A 166 12.94 -8.03 6.04
C TYR A 166 11.68 -7.24 6.40
N ALA A 167 10.69 -7.94 6.98
CA ALA A 167 9.42 -7.32 7.36
C ALA A 167 9.61 -6.23 8.44
N ARG A 168 10.48 -6.49 9.45
CA ARG A 168 10.78 -5.50 10.50
C ARG A 168 11.41 -4.25 9.93
N LEU A 169 12.41 -4.35 9.05
CA LEU A 169 13.02 -3.18 8.43
C LEU A 169 12.02 -2.40 7.59
N ALA A 170 11.24 -3.10 6.77
CA ALA A 170 10.23 -2.47 5.91
C ALA A 170 9.15 -1.75 6.73
N PHE A 171 8.73 -2.34 7.85
CA PHE A 171 7.79 -1.73 8.77
C PHE A 171 8.40 -0.51 9.49
N SER A 172 9.65 -0.60 9.94
CA SER A 172 10.35 0.51 10.61
C SER A 172 10.43 1.75 9.72
N VAL A 173 10.78 1.57 8.45
CA VAL A 173 10.78 2.67 7.46
C VAL A 173 9.37 3.24 7.29
N ALA A 174 8.37 2.37 7.12
CA ALA A 174 7.00 2.82 6.90
C ALA A 174 6.38 3.52 8.13
N ALA A 175 6.74 3.10 9.33
CA ALA A 175 6.26 3.70 10.59
C ALA A 175 6.87 5.09 10.84
N THR A 176 8.09 5.34 10.36
CA THR A 176 8.77 6.64 10.50
C THR A 176 8.17 7.70 9.57
N VAL A 177 7.65 7.28 8.44
CA VAL A 177 6.86 8.18 7.57
C VAL A 177 5.60 8.57 8.33
N ARG A 178 5.43 9.85 8.63
CA ARG A 178 4.24 10.39 9.30
C ARG A 178 3.24 10.91 8.27
N PRO A 179 2.53 10.03 7.56
CA PRO A 179 1.57 10.45 6.55
C PRO A 179 0.34 11.09 7.20
N ASP A 180 -0.35 11.93 6.44
CA ASP A 180 -1.68 12.43 6.83
C ASP A 180 -2.73 11.29 6.82
N ILE A 181 -2.54 10.30 5.92
CA ILE A 181 -3.44 9.15 5.72
C ILE A 181 -2.61 7.87 5.68
N LEU A 182 -2.88 6.95 6.61
CA LEU A 182 -2.23 5.65 6.66
C LEU A 182 -3.21 4.55 6.25
N ILE A 183 -2.85 3.77 5.23
CA ILE A 183 -3.64 2.62 4.75
C ILE A 183 -2.96 1.32 5.16
N ILE A 184 -3.69 0.50 5.95
CA ILE A 184 -3.20 -0.78 6.46
C ILE A 184 -4.05 -1.90 5.86
N ASP A 185 -3.43 -2.92 5.25
CA ASP A 185 -4.11 -4.13 4.79
C ASP A 185 -3.74 -5.33 5.69
N GLU A 186 -4.52 -6.38 5.60
CA GLU A 186 -4.37 -7.65 6.36
C GLU A 186 -2.97 -8.30 6.23
N ALA A 187 -2.14 -7.87 5.27
CA ALA A 187 -0.79 -8.39 5.05
C ALA A 187 0.19 -8.24 6.24
N LEU A 188 -0.16 -7.48 7.28
CA LEU A 188 0.62 -7.38 8.52
C LEU A 188 0.60 -8.66 9.39
N SER A 189 -0.14 -9.71 8.98
CA SER A 189 -0.25 -10.96 9.75
C SER A 189 1.04 -11.78 9.81
N THR A 190 2.09 -11.44 9.06
CA THR A 190 3.35 -12.21 8.95
C THR A 190 4.45 -11.78 9.92
N GLY A 191 4.23 -10.78 10.77
CA GLY A 191 5.21 -10.32 11.77
C GLY A 191 5.27 -11.21 13.01
N ASP A 192 6.45 -11.26 13.66
CA ASP A 192 6.69 -11.95 14.94
C ASP A 192 5.74 -11.37 16.03
N ALA A 193 5.18 -12.23 16.89
CA ALA A 193 4.16 -11.82 17.88
C ALA A 193 4.64 -10.67 18.78
N LYS A 194 5.92 -10.66 19.17
CA LYS A 194 6.53 -9.64 20.02
C LYS A 194 6.67 -8.28 19.33
N PHE A 195 6.78 -8.26 18.01
CA PHE A 195 6.85 -7.02 17.20
C PHE A 195 5.48 -6.38 16.98
N LYS A 196 4.40 -7.17 17.13
CA LYS A 196 3.01 -6.69 16.98
C LYS A 196 2.50 -5.91 18.19
N GLU A 197 3.20 -5.96 19.32
CA GLU A 197 2.82 -5.28 20.57
C GLU A 197 3.42 -3.85 20.68
N LYS A 198 4.27 -3.45 19.75
CA LYS A 198 4.87 -2.10 19.67
C LYS A 198 4.06 -1.18 18.76
#